data_36c477c085ca3295f77817ff2d2508e2
#
_entry.id   36c477c085ca3295f77817ff2d2508e2
#
_cell.length_a   1.000
_cell.length_b   1.000
_cell.length_c   1.000
_cell.angle_alpha   90.00
_cell.angle_beta   90.00
_cell.angle_gamma   90.00
#
_symmetry.space_group_name_H-M   'P 1'
#
loop_
_entity.id
_entity.type
_entity.pdbx_description
1 polymer ?
#
loop_
_entity_poly.entity_id
_entity_poly.type
_entity_poly.pdbx_seq_one_letter_code
_entity_poly.pdbx_strand_id
1 'polypeptide(L)'
;RDGRIIDMTPEHATQIQMALGADVAMAFDQCPPYPATENDVIDACRRTHAWLARCVEAHSRDNQALFGIVQGGCFPHLRRESARAVADFDLPGIAVGGVSVGEPVEEMHRIVRDVTPLLPTHKPRYLMGIGTLREMAVAVANGIDLFDCVLPTRLGRHGTALVGGERWNLRNARFRHDHTPLDPSCPCPTCSGGHTRAYLNHLIRSEELLGLTLLSLHNITHLLRFTTAMSQAIRDGCFSEDFAPWEPDSPAHHTW
;
A
#
# COMPACT_ATOMS: atom_id res chain seq x y z
N ARG A 1 12.35 -15.73 -19.00
CA ARG A 1 11.62 -16.05 -20.26
C ARG A 1 12.49 -16.91 -21.19
N ASP A 2 13.77 -17.03 -20.86
CA ASP A 2 14.74 -17.90 -21.54
C ASP A 2 14.88 -19.29 -20.92
N GLY A 3 14.05 -19.64 -19.92
CA GLY A 3 14.01 -20.92 -19.24
C GLY A 3 15.12 -21.14 -18.20
N ARG A 4 15.95 -20.14 -17.91
CA ARG A 4 16.96 -20.27 -16.85
C ARG A 4 16.31 -20.36 -15.48
N ILE A 5 16.78 -21.30 -14.68
CA ILE A 5 16.46 -21.40 -13.26
C ILE A 5 17.36 -20.43 -12.51
N ILE A 6 16.76 -19.55 -11.72
CA ILE A 6 17.46 -18.60 -10.85
C ILE A 6 17.17 -19.02 -9.42
N ASP A 7 18.23 -19.31 -8.65
CA ASP A 7 18.13 -19.49 -7.21
C ASP A 7 18.15 -18.11 -6.53
N MET A 8 16.98 -17.70 -6.01
CA MET A 8 16.82 -16.41 -5.36
C MET A 8 17.11 -16.56 -3.86
N THR A 9 18.32 -16.21 -3.47
CA THR A 9 18.74 -16.18 -2.07
C THR A 9 18.56 -14.78 -1.46
N PRO A 10 18.57 -14.63 -0.13
CA PRO A 10 18.53 -13.31 0.52
C PRO A 10 19.66 -12.39 0.06
N GLU A 11 20.87 -12.91 -0.10
CA GLU A 11 22.03 -12.14 -0.59
C GLU A 11 21.80 -11.64 -2.02
N HIS A 12 21.33 -12.54 -2.90
CA HIS A 12 21.08 -12.18 -4.30
C HIS A 12 19.95 -11.14 -4.41
N ALA A 13 18.85 -11.31 -3.66
CA ALA A 13 17.77 -10.32 -3.60
C ALA A 13 18.25 -8.96 -3.10
N THR A 14 19.09 -8.94 -2.07
CA THR A 14 19.68 -7.70 -1.52
C THR A 14 20.64 -7.05 -2.52
N GLN A 15 21.50 -7.82 -3.18
CA GLN A 15 22.41 -7.31 -4.22
C GLN A 15 21.67 -6.68 -5.40
N ILE A 16 20.57 -7.30 -5.84
CA ILE A 16 19.71 -6.72 -6.89
C ILE A 16 19.13 -5.37 -6.45
N GLN A 17 18.59 -5.27 -5.24
CA GLN A 17 18.02 -4.03 -4.72
C GLN A 17 19.08 -2.94 -4.55
N MET A 18 20.29 -3.29 -4.12
CA MET A 18 21.41 -2.36 -4.08
C MET A 18 21.81 -1.87 -5.48
N ALA A 19 21.80 -2.76 -6.48
CA ALA A 19 22.11 -2.39 -7.87
C ALA A 19 21.03 -1.50 -8.50
N LEU A 20 19.77 -1.71 -8.17
CA LEU A 20 18.64 -0.85 -8.59
C LEU A 20 18.71 0.54 -7.96
N GLY A 21 19.27 0.68 -6.77
CA GLY A 21 19.54 1.96 -6.15
C GLY A 21 18.31 2.69 -5.60
N ALA A 22 17.24 1.96 -5.23
CA ALA A 22 16.10 2.55 -4.52
C ALA A 22 16.53 3.10 -3.16
N ASP A 23 15.80 4.11 -2.64
CA ASP A 23 16.08 4.68 -1.32
C ASP A 23 15.82 3.69 -0.18
N VAL A 24 14.86 2.78 -0.37
CA VAL A 24 14.51 1.72 0.58
C VAL A 24 14.60 0.36 -0.11
N ALA A 25 15.32 -0.58 0.50
CA ALA A 25 15.33 -1.99 0.16
C ALA A 25 14.52 -2.78 1.20
N MET A 26 13.82 -3.82 0.75
CA MET A 26 13.08 -4.72 1.64
C MET A 26 13.88 -6.00 1.87
N ALA A 27 13.94 -6.47 3.11
CA ALA A 27 14.50 -7.79 3.40
C ALA A 27 13.71 -8.87 2.66
N PHE A 28 14.41 -9.92 2.26
CA PHE A 28 13.78 -11.06 1.61
C PHE A 28 12.98 -11.86 2.65
N ASP A 29 11.69 -12.08 2.39
CA ASP A 29 10.78 -12.72 3.33
C ASP A 29 9.99 -13.87 2.69
N GLN A 30 9.32 -14.65 3.52
CA GLN A 30 8.31 -15.59 3.09
C GLN A 30 6.94 -15.17 3.61
N CYS A 31 6.10 -14.68 2.71
CA CYS A 31 4.69 -14.44 2.97
C CYS A 31 3.90 -15.73 2.77
N PRO A 32 3.32 -16.34 3.83
CA PRO A 32 2.45 -17.49 3.67
C PRO A 32 1.14 -17.10 2.98
N PRO A 33 0.49 -18.00 2.21
CA PRO A 33 -0.81 -17.73 1.63
C PRO A 33 -1.90 -17.63 2.71
N TYR A 34 -3.06 -17.10 2.35
CA TYR A 34 -4.25 -17.16 3.20
C TYR A 34 -5.32 -18.05 2.52
N PRO A 35 -5.97 -18.99 3.26
CA PRO A 35 -5.62 -19.41 4.63
C PRO A 35 -4.35 -20.27 4.69
N ALA A 36 -3.64 -20.25 5.81
CA ALA A 36 -2.50 -21.10 6.08
C ALA A 36 -2.64 -21.76 7.45
N THR A 37 -2.04 -22.93 7.65
CA THR A 37 -1.97 -23.55 8.97
C THR A 37 -0.99 -22.80 9.87
N GLU A 38 -1.16 -22.91 11.17
CA GLU A 38 -0.24 -22.29 12.13
C GLU A 38 1.21 -22.76 11.95
N ASN A 39 1.41 -24.04 11.67
CA ASN A 39 2.73 -24.60 11.43
C ASN A 39 3.39 -24.03 10.16
N ASP A 40 2.64 -23.83 9.08
CA ASP A 40 3.15 -23.18 7.87
C ASP A 40 3.60 -21.74 8.17
N VAL A 41 2.84 -21.02 9.00
CA VAL A 41 3.16 -19.65 9.39
C VAL A 41 4.38 -19.61 10.33
N ILE A 42 4.52 -20.55 11.26
CA ILE A 42 5.71 -20.69 12.13
C ILE A 42 6.96 -20.89 11.25
N ASP A 43 6.90 -21.79 10.28
CA ASP A 43 8.02 -22.05 9.38
C ASP A 43 8.36 -20.86 8.48
N ALA A 44 7.34 -20.13 8.01
CA ALA A 44 7.52 -18.90 7.25
C ALA A 44 8.18 -17.80 8.10
N CYS A 45 7.74 -17.61 9.35
CA CYS A 45 8.36 -16.65 10.28
C CYS A 45 9.83 -17.00 10.56
N ARG A 46 10.11 -18.26 10.89
CA ARG A 46 11.48 -18.73 11.15
C ARG A 46 12.40 -18.46 9.95
N ARG A 47 11.91 -18.74 8.74
CA ARG A 47 12.66 -18.51 7.49
C ARG A 47 12.85 -17.01 7.24
N THR A 48 11.83 -16.20 7.40
CA THR A 48 11.89 -14.74 7.25
C THR A 48 12.95 -14.13 8.18
N HIS A 49 12.96 -14.52 9.46
CA HIS A 49 13.94 -14.01 10.42
C HIS A 49 15.37 -14.46 10.09
N ALA A 50 15.56 -15.71 9.68
CA ALA A 50 16.87 -16.22 9.24
C ALA A 50 17.36 -15.50 7.96
N TRP A 51 16.45 -15.21 7.04
CA TRP A 51 16.77 -14.45 5.82
C TRP A 51 17.04 -12.98 6.10
N LEU A 52 16.36 -12.37 7.07
CA LEU A 52 16.62 -11.00 7.50
C LEU A 52 18.08 -10.85 7.96
N ALA A 53 18.59 -11.76 8.79
CA ALA A 53 19.97 -11.73 9.23
C ALA A 53 20.97 -11.75 8.04
N ARG A 54 20.71 -12.59 7.05
CA ARG A 54 21.52 -12.70 5.83
C ARG A 54 21.41 -11.45 4.95
N CYS A 55 20.22 -10.83 4.87
CA CYS A 55 20.05 -9.55 4.16
C CYS A 55 20.84 -8.43 4.83
N VAL A 56 20.86 -8.37 6.17
CA VAL A 56 21.62 -7.39 6.94
C VAL A 56 23.12 -7.54 6.66
N GLU A 57 23.64 -8.76 6.67
CA GLU A 57 25.06 -9.04 6.35
C GLU A 57 25.43 -8.67 4.91
N ALA A 58 24.50 -8.89 3.95
CA ALA A 58 24.73 -8.64 2.54
C ALA A 58 24.56 -7.16 2.14
N HIS A 59 23.81 -6.38 2.93
CA HIS A 59 23.51 -4.98 2.63
C HIS A 59 24.67 -4.09 3.02
N SER A 60 25.21 -3.32 2.06
CA SER A 60 26.42 -2.49 2.25
C SER A 60 26.30 -1.06 1.71
N ARG A 61 25.06 -0.60 1.36
CA ARG A 61 24.85 0.76 0.85
C ARG A 61 24.44 1.71 1.96
N ASP A 62 25.28 2.69 2.27
CA ASP A 62 25.02 3.70 3.31
C ASP A 62 23.86 4.66 2.94
N ASN A 63 23.59 4.84 1.64
CA ASN A 63 22.52 5.71 1.13
C ASN A 63 21.24 4.95 0.76
N GLN A 64 21.04 3.74 1.27
CA GLN A 64 19.85 2.94 1.08
C GLN A 64 19.43 2.34 2.43
N ALA A 65 18.17 2.57 2.83
CA ALA A 65 17.64 1.98 4.06
C ALA A 65 17.19 0.53 3.80
N LEU A 66 17.59 -0.42 4.65
CA LEU A 66 17.06 -1.77 4.64
C LEU A 66 15.93 -1.87 5.66
N PHE A 67 14.73 -2.28 5.24
CA PHE A 67 13.58 -2.52 6.12
C PHE A 67 13.38 -4.03 6.33
N GLY A 68 13.17 -4.42 7.59
CA GLY A 68 12.71 -5.77 7.95
C GLY A 68 11.19 -5.91 7.82
N ILE A 69 10.71 -7.15 7.70
CA ILE A 69 9.29 -7.44 7.49
C ILE A 69 8.77 -8.33 8.62
N VAL A 70 7.75 -7.84 9.33
CA VAL A 70 7.02 -8.61 10.34
C VAL A 70 6.01 -9.51 9.64
N GLN A 71 6.12 -10.81 9.86
CA GLN A 71 5.19 -11.84 9.41
C GLN A 71 4.37 -12.40 10.60
N GLY A 72 3.53 -13.43 10.40
CA GLY A 72 2.79 -14.10 11.47
C GLY A 72 1.35 -14.46 11.11
N GLY A 73 0.94 -14.28 9.83
CA GLY A 73 -0.42 -14.59 9.36
C GLY A 73 -1.48 -13.92 10.22
N CYS A 74 -2.58 -14.63 10.52
CA CYS A 74 -3.63 -14.17 11.42
C CYS A 74 -3.43 -14.65 12.87
N PHE A 75 -2.22 -15.07 13.26
CA PHE A 75 -1.92 -15.60 14.60
C PHE A 75 -1.30 -14.52 15.51
N PRO A 76 -2.01 -14.00 16.52
CA PRO A 76 -1.54 -12.84 17.31
C PRO A 76 -0.21 -13.07 18.02
N HIS A 77 0.04 -14.28 18.52
CA HIS A 77 1.28 -14.60 19.20
C HIS A 77 2.47 -14.63 18.24
N LEU A 78 2.30 -15.17 17.01
CA LEU A 78 3.34 -15.17 15.98
C LEU A 78 3.64 -13.76 15.48
N ARG A 79 2.60 -12.91 15.34
CA ARG A 79 2.78 -11.49 15.01
C ARG A 79 3.63 -10.76 16.06
N ARG A 80 3.34 -10.99 17.35
CA ARG A 80 4.11 -10.38 18.45
C ARG A 80 5.55 -10.89 18.53
N GLU A 81 5.74 -12.19 18.33
CA GLU A 81 7.09 -12.79 18.26
C GLU A 81 7.89 -12.22 17.10
N SER A 82 7.30 -12.18 15.91
CA SER A 82 7.95 -11.63 14.71
C SER A 82 8.25 -10.14 14.84
N ALA A 83 7.34 -9.34 15.41
CA ALA A 83 7.58 -7.91 15.65
C ALA A 83 8.79 -7.66 16.54
N ARG A 84 8.94 -8.42 17.62
CA ARG A 84 10.11 -8.34 18.52
C ARG A 84 11.38 -8.76 17.79
N ALA A 85 11.35 -9.92 17.14
CA ALA A 85 12.51 -10.44 16.42
C ALA A 85 13.03 -9.49 15.33
N VAL A 86 12.13 -8.81 14.61
CA VAL A 86 12.52 -7.82 13.58
C VAL A 86 13.00 -6.51 14.22
N ALA A 87 12.39 -6.07 15.31
CA ALA A 87 12.79 -4.84 16.01
C ALA A 87 14.19 -4.92 16.61
N ASP A 88 14.62 -6.13 17.03
CA ASP A 88 15.95 -6.39 17.60
C ASP A 88 17.11 -6.14 16.64
N PHE A 89 16.86 -6.10 15.32
CA PHE A 89 17.89 -5.77 14.31
C PHE A 89 18.21 -4.27 14.20
N ASP A 90 17.48 -3.41 14.89
CA ASP A 90 17.69 -1.95 14.88
C ASP A 90 17.76 -1.31 13.48
N LEU A 91 16.94 -1.78 12.54
CA LEU A 91 16.89 -1.31 11.15
C LEU A 91 16.32 0.11 11.03
N PRO A 92 16.61 0.83 9.92
CA PRO A 92 16.07 2.17 9.66
C PRO A 92 14.54 2.26 9.61
N GLY A 93 13.84 1.16 9.32
CA GLY A 93 12.39 1.07 9.29
C GLY A 93 11.90 -0.37 9.31
N ILE A 94 10.61 -0.55 9.56
CA ILE A 94 9.99 -1.88 9.70
C ILE A 94 8.69 -1.92 8.92
N ALA A 95 8.50 -3.00 8.14
CA ALA A 95 7.26 -3.27 7.44
C ALA A 95 6.39 -4.31 8.17
N VAL A 96 5.09 -4.19 8.02
CA VAL A 96 4.10 -5.21 8.39
C VAL A 96 3.65 -5.87 7.09
N GLY A 97 4.11 -7.10 6.88
CA GLY A 97 3.77 -7.93 5.72
C GLY A 97 2.75 -9.02 6.04
N GLY A 98 2.42 -9.85 5.05
CA GLY A 98 1.46 -10.94 5.21
C GLY A 98 0.06 -10.48 5.60
N VAL A 99 -0.34 -9.30 5.10
CA VAL A 99 -1.68 -8.72 5.14
C VAL A 99 -2.11 -8.39 3.71
N SER A 100 -3.43 -8.24 3.49
CA SER A 100 -4.00 -8.05 2.14
C SER A 100 -3.70 -9.22 1.18
N VAL A 101 -3.63 -10.43 1.74
CA VAL A 101 -3.40 -11.69 0.99
C VAL A 101 -4.66 -12.55 0.88
N GLY A 102 -5.83 -12.01 1.29
CA GLY A 102 -7.14 -12.65 1.17
C GLY A 102 -7.91 -12.77 2.50
N GLU A 103 -7.34 -12.35 3.62
CA GLU A 103 -8.01 -12.28 4.91
C GLU A 103 -9.12 -11.22 4.93
N PRO A 104 -10.13 -11.36 5.85
CA PRO A 104 -11.11 -10.31 6.10
C PRO A 104 -10.45 -8.99 6.53
N VAL A 105 -11.04 -7.86 6.16
CA VAL A 105 -10.53 -6.51 6.48
C VAL A 105 -10.39 -6.30 7.99
N GLU A 106 -11.30 -6.87 8.78
CA GLU A 106 -11.29 -6.81 10.25
C GLU A 106 -10.04 -7.47 10.84
N GLU A 107 -9.57 -8.56 10.21
CA GLU A 107 -8.33 -9.22 10.60
C GLU A 107 -7.11 -8.33 10.32
N MET A 108 -7.07 -7.71 9.16
CA MET A 108 -6.00 -6.75 8.85
C MET A 108 -5.99 -5.58 9.86
N HIS A 109 -7.14 -4.99 10.18
CA HIS A 109 -7.24 -3.93 11.20
C HIS A 109 -6.78 -4.41 12.57
N ARG A 110 -7.13 -5.66 12.96
CA ARG A 110 -6.67 -6.26 14.21
C ARG A 110 -5.16 -6.43 14.22
N ILE A 111 -4.58 -6.95 13.14
CA ILE A 111 -3.13 -7.15 13.02
C ILE A 111 -2.40 -5.81 13.19
N VAL A 112 -2.85 -4.76 12.51
CA VAL A 112 -2.23 -3.43 12.61
C VAL A 112 -2.28 -2.92 14.05
N ARG A 113 -3.44 -2.99 14.72
CA ARG A 113 -3.58 -2.57 16.12
C ARG A 113 -2.69 -3.36 17.09
N ASP A 114 -2.53 -4.66 16.84
CA ASP A 114 -1.76 -5.54 17.72
C ASP A 114 -0.25 -5.42 17.52
N VAL A 115 0.19 -5.13 16.30
CA VAL A 115 1.62 -5.12 15.92
C VAL A 115 2.25 -3.74 16.08
N THR A 116 1.57 -2.68 15.63
CA THR A 116 2.16 -1.34 15.56
C THR A 116 2.68 -0.82 16.91
N PRO A 117 1.99 -1.05 18.07
CA PRO A 117 2.52 -0.64 19.38
C PRO A 117 3.81 -1.34 19.80
N LEU A 118 4.17 -2.46 19.16
CA LEU A 118 5.39 -3.22 19.43
C LEU A 118 6.59 -2.72 18.62
N LEU A 119 6.34 -1.86 17.65
CA LEU A 119 7.36 -1.32 16.75
C LEU A 119 7.88 0.03 17.27
N PRO A 120 9.16 0.36 17.05
CA PRO A 120 9.74 1.64 17.45
C PRO A 120 8.96 2.83 16.92
N THR A 121 8.61 3.79 17.77
CA THR A 121 7.81 4.97 17.41
C THR A 121 8.58 6.03 16.62
N HIS A 122 9.89 5.98 16.67
CA HIS A 122 10.80 6.92 16.00
C HIS A 122 11.29 6.43 14.64
N LYS A 123 10.80 5.27 14.16
CA LYS A 123 11.16 4.68 12.88
C LYS A 123 9.94 4.58 11.97
N PRO A 124 10.09 4.76 10.65
CA PRO A 124 9.01 4.54 9.70
C PRO A 124 8.43 3.13 9.79
N ARG A 125 7.11 3.05 9.78
CA ARG A 125 6.33 1.82 9.80
C ARG A 125 5.56 1.69 8.49
N TYR A 126 5.82 0.64 7.76
CA TYR A 126 5.30 0.44 6.42
C TYR A 126 4.29 -0.71 6.40
N LEU A 127 3.05 -0.43 6.01
CA LEU A 127 2.02 -1.46 5.81
C LEU A 127 1.94 -1.81 4.33
N MET A 128 2.33 -3.04 4.00
CA MET A 128 2.48 -3.50 2.62
C MET A 128 1.12 -3.83 1.97
N GLY A 129 0.94 -3.42 0.71
CA GLY A 129 -0.17 -3.84 -0.15
C GLY A 129 -1.52 -3.17 0.11
N ILE A 130 -1.60 -2.14 0.94
CA ILE A 130 -2.83 -1.44 1.33
C ILE A 130 -2.98 -0.11 0.59
N GLY A 131 -4.19 0.17 0.05
CA GLY A 131 -4.42 1.40 -0.71
C GLY A 131 -5.88 1.76 -0.91
N THR A 132 -6.82 1.27 -0.12
CA THR A 132 -8.13 1.89 -0.03
C THR A 132 -8.09 3.02 0.99
N LEU A 133 -8.86 4.07 0.76
CA LEU A 133 -8.82 5.28 1.61
C LEU A 133 -9.12 4.95 3.08
N ARG A 134 -10.14 4.12 3.32
CA ARG A 134 -10.55 3.69 4.66
C ARG A 134 -9.44 2.93 5.38
N GLU A 135 -8.90 1.91 4.74
CA GLU A 135 -7.85 1.06 5.32
C GLU A 135 -6.59 1.87 5.63
N MET A 136 -6.23 2.82 4.73
CA MET A 136 -5.12 3.73 4.95
C MET A 136 -5.37 4.65 6.16
N ALA A 137 -6.56 5.27 6.28
CA ALA A 137 -6.89 6.13 7.41
C ALA A 137 -6.86 5.36 8.74
N VAL A 138 -7.44 4.15 8.79
CA VAL A 138 -7.39 3.27 9.97
C VAL A 138 -5.96 2.89 10.32
N ALA A 139 -5.13 2.59 9.33
CA ALA A 139 -3.73 2.23 9.56
C ALA A 139 -2.91 3.42 10.08
N VAL A 140 -3.09 4.62 9.53
CA VAL A 140 -2.44 5.86 10.01
C VAL A 140 -2.88 6.18 11.45
N ALA A 141 -4.18 6.04 11.77
CA ALA A 141 -4.68 6.19 13.15
C ALA A 141 -3.99 5.24 14.14
N ASN A 142 -3.49 4.10 13.67
CA ASN A 142 -2.75 3.12 14.45
C ASN A 142 -1.22 3.27 14.32
N GLY A 143 -0.71 4.32 13.70
CA GLY A 143 0.72 4.66 13.65
C GLY A 143 1.50 4.06 12.47
N ILE A 144 0.85 3.78 11.36
CA ILE A 144 1.51 3.43 10.09
C ILE A 144 1.84 4.71 9.30
N ASP A 145 3.00 4.74 8.66
CA ASP A 145 3.54 5.92 7.97
C ASP A 145 3.59 5.74 6.44
N LEU A 146 3.82 4.51 5.94
CA LEU A 146 4.10 4.24 4.54
C LEU A 146 3.16 3.15 4.00
N PHE A 147 2.84 3.26 2.71
CA PHE A 147 1.98 2.34 1.98
C PHE A 147 2.48 2.11 0.56
N ASP A 148 2.15 0.95 -0.01
CA ASP A 148 2.16 0.71 -1.45
C ASP A 148 0.84 0.09 -1.88
N CYS A 149 0.42 0.32 -3.12
CA CYS A 149 -0.76 -0.33 -3.63
C CYS A 149 -0.83 -0.33 -5.15
N VAL A 150 -1.25 -1.44 -5.72
CA VAL A 150 -1.57 -1.54 -7.15
C VAL A 150 -2.97 -1.01 -7.50
N LEU A 151 -3.80 -0.72 -6.49
CA LEU A 151 -5.22 -0.40 -6.67
C LEU A 151 -5.46 0.76 -7.66
N PRO A 152 -4.79 1.93 -7.54
CA PRO A 152 -5.06 3.07 -8.41
C PRO A 152 -4.85 2.75 -9.89
N THR A 153 -3.71 2.15 -10.22
CA THR A 153 -3.41 1.77 -11.60
C THR A 153 -4.22 0.57 -12.08
N ARG A 154 -4.50 -0.40 -11.21
CA ARG A 154 -5.37 -1.54 -11.53
C ARG A 154 -6.77 -1.04 -11.88
N LEU A 155 -7.38 -0.18 -11.08
CA LEU A 155 -8.68 0.42 -11.38
C LEU A 155 -8.65 1.23 -12.68
N GLY A 156 -7.63 2.07 -12.88
CA GLY A 156 -7.46 2.82 -14.11
C GLY A 156 -7.43 1.94 -15.36
N ARG A 157 -6.64 0.85 -15.32
CA ARG A 157 -6.57 -0.15 -16.42
C ARG A 157 -7.88 -0.90 -16.67
N HIS A 158 -8.81 -0.91 -15.71
CA HIS A 158 -10.16 -1.48 -15.88
C HIS A 158 -11.23 -0.43 -16.16
N GLY A 159 -10.84 0.82 -16.47
CA GLY A 159 -11.78 1.88 -16.82
C GLY A 159 -12.50 2.49 -15.63
N THR A 160 -11.95 2.40 -14.43
CA THR A 160 -12.54 2.91 -13.20
C THR A 160 -11.71 4.06 -12.63
N ALA A 161 -12.36 5.18 -12.33
CA ALA A 161 -11.80 6.33 -11.64
C ALA A 161 -12.15 6.32 -10.14
N LEU A 162 -11.26 6.87 -9.32
CA LEU A 162 -11.50 7.20 -7.92
C LEU A 162 -11.91 8.68 -7.83
N VAL A 163 -13.10 8.96 -7.32
CA VAL A 163 -13.61 10.35 -7.20
C VAL A 163 -14.35 10.49 -5.88
N GLY A 164 -13.86 11.36 -4.99
CA GLY A 164 -14.51 11.65 -3.71
C GLY A 164 -14.79 10.42 -2.84
N GLY A 165 -13.90 9.43 -2.85
CA GLY A 165 -14.09 8.17 -2.12
C GLY A 165 -14.92 7.10 -2.85
N GLU A 166 -15.54 7.44 -3.98
CA GLU A 166 -16.32 6.51 -4.81
C GLU A 166 -15.47 5.91 -5.95
N ARG A 167 -15.97 4.79 -6.49
CA ARG A 167 -15.42 4.15 -7.70
C ARG A 167 -16.39 4.37 -8.87
N TRP A 168 -15.96 5.12 -9.87
CA TRP A 168 -16.75 5.41 -11.05
C TRP A 168 -16.27 4.58 -12.24
N ASN A 169 -17.10 3.62 -12.67
CA ASN A 169 -16.82 2.91 -13.93
C ASN A 169 -17.17 3.79 -15.12
N LEU A 170 -16.15 4.27 -15.83
CA LEU A 170 -16.29 5.20 -16.96
C LEU A 170 -16.96 4.57 -18.19
N ARG A 171 -17.19 3.25 -18.23
CA ARG A 171 -17.99 2.60 -19.29
C ARG A 171 -19.48 2.91 -19.18
N ASN A 172 -19.96 3.39 -18.02
CA ASN A 172 -21.38 3.65 -17.78
C ASN A 172 -21.93 4.72 -18.71
N ALA A 173 -23.16 4.51 -19.22
CA ALA A 173 -23.84 5.38 -20.16
C ALA A 173 -24.04 6.82 -19.64
N ARG A 174 -24.15 6.99 -18.31
CA ARG A 174 -24.31 8.32 -17.67
C ARG A 174 -23.18 9.30 -18.02
N PHE A 175 -21.99 8.80 -18.37
CA PHE A 175 -20.86 9.65 -18.72
C PHE A 175 -20.76 10.01 -20.20
N ARG A 176 -21.60 9.42 -21.07
CA ARG A 176 -21.49 9.59 -22.55
C ARG A 176 -21.59 11.04 -23.01
N HIS A 177 -22.37 11.85 -22.31
CA HIS A 177 -22.64 13.25 -22.64
C HIS A 177 -22.26 14.22 -21.51
N ASP A 178 -21.43 13.77 -20.57
CA ASP A 178 -20.95 14.58 -19.44
C ASP A 178 -19.65 15.29 -19.82
N HIS A 179 -19.74 16.57 -20.16
CA HIS A 179 -18.63 17.39 -20.61
C HIS A 179 -17.85 18.07 -19.46
N THR A 180 -18.06 17.63 -18.24
CA THR A 180 -17.27 18.10 -17.08
C THR A 180 -16.03 17.26 -16.85
N PRO A 181 -14.97 17.76 -16.16
CA PRO A 181 -13.82 16.95 -15.76
C PRO A 181 -14.21 15.88 -14.73
N LEU A 182 -13.36 14.86 -14.53
CA LEU A 182 -13.60 13.83 -13.51
C LEU A 182 -13.81 14.45 -12.13
N ASP A 183 -12.89 15.29 -11.73
CA ASP A 183 -12.91 16.03 -10.47
C ASP A 183 -12.40 17.46 -10.76
N PRO A 184 -13.27 18.48 -10.66
CA PRO A 184 -12.88 19.87 -10.91
C PRO A 184 -11.81 20.40 -9.96
N SER A 185 -11.67 19.81 -8.77
CA SER A 185 -10.68 20.20 -7.77
C SER A 185 -9.33 19.49 -7.93
N CYS A 186 -9.26 18.48 -8.81
CA CYS A 186 -8.06 17.66 -8.96
C CYS A 186 -7.04 18.32 -9.91
N PRO A 187 -5.79 18.53 -9.47
CA PRO A 187 -4.76 19.19 -10.30
C PRO A 187 -4.10 18.23 -11.29
N CYS A 188 -4.50 16.96 -11.36
CA CYS A 188 -3.84 16.00 -12.25
C CYS A 188 -4.00 16.37 -13.73
N PRO A 189 -3.07 15.94 -14.61
CA PRO A 189 -3.13 16.23 -16.04
C PRO A 189 -4.44 15.80 -16.71
N THR A 190 -5.12 14.78 -16.16
CA THR A 190 -6.41 14.31 -16.68
C THR A 190 -7.52 15.34 -16.45
N CYS A 191 -7.59 15.92 -15.26
CA CYS A 191 -8.65 16.86 -14.90
C CYS A 191 -8.35 18.29 -15.39
N SER A 192 -7.12 18.77 -15.22
CA SER A 192 -6.69 20.11 -15.62
C SER A 192 -6.38 20.23 -17.11
N GLY A 193 -6.13 19.13 -17.80
CA GLY A 193 -5.83 19.08 -19.23
C GLY A 193 -7.04 19.13 -20.16
N GLY A 194 -8.26 19.37 -19.63
CA GLY A 194 -9.47 19.52 -20.44
C GLY A 194 -10.12 18.19 -20.88
N HIS A 195 -9.69 17.06 -20.30
CA HIS A 195 -10.30 15.76 -20.60
C HIS A 195 -11.62 15.60 -19.84
N THR A 196 -12.73 15.57 -20.57
CA THR A 196 -14.07 15.43 -20.00
C THR A 196 -14.42 13.97 -19.69
N ARG A 197 -15.40 13.76 -18.83
CA ARG A 197 -15.94 12.42 -18.55
C ARG A 197 -16.46 11.75 -19.82
N ALA A 198 -17.10 12.52 -20.72
CA ALA A 198 -17.57 12.03 -22.02
C ALA A 198 -16.41 11.55 -22.89
N TYR A 199 -15.31 12.30 -22.95
CA TYR A 199 -14.11 11.90 -23.70
C TYR A 199 -13.47 10.64 -23.10
N LEU A 200 -13.33 10.59 -21.78
CA LEU A 200 -12.81 9.39 -21.10
C LEU A 200 -13.71 8.17 -21.29
N ASN A 201 -15.06 8.36 -21.24
CA ASN A 201 -16.01 7.30 -21.57
C ASN A 201 -15.80 6.78 -22.99
N HIS A 202 -15.62 7.69 -23.97
CA HIS A 202 -15.32 7.32 -25.35
C HIS A 202 -14.03 6.50 -25.44
N LEU A 203 -12.91 6.98 -24.89
CA LEU A 203 -11.62 6.28 -24.93
C LEU A 203 -11.71 4.87 -24.32
N ILE A 204 -12.35 4.73 -23.15
CA ILE A 204 -12.48 3.44 -22.47
C ILE A 204 -13.37 2.47 -23.25
N ARG A 205 -14.43 2.95 -23.90
CA ARG A 205 -15.32 2.11 -24.72
C ARG A 205 -14.69 1.69 -26.04
N SER A 206 -13.83 2.55 -26.59
CA SER A 206 -13.04 2.29 -27.81
C SER A 206 -11.73 1.53 -27.54
N GLU A 207 -11.49 1.14 -26.27
CA GLU A 207 -10.30 0.40 -25.82
C GLU A 207 -8.97 1.12 -26.10
N GLU A 208 -9.01 2.46 -26.12
CA GLU A 208 -7.83 3.30 -26.33
C GLU A 208 -6.93 3.31 -25.09
N LEU A 209 -5.63 3.04 -25.27
CA LEU A 209 -4.63 3.02 -24.19
C LEU A 209 -4.54 4.36 -23.46
N LEU A 210 -4.75 5.47 -24.15
CA LEU A 210 -4.74 6.81 -23.55
C LEU A 210 -5.76 6.92 -22.41
N GLY A 211 -6.97 6.35 -22.57
CA GLY A 211 -7.99 6.34 -21.52
C GLY A 211 -7.51 5.66 -20.24
N LEU A 212 -6.83 4.52 -20.38
CA LEU A 212 -6.27 3.77 -19.23
C LEU A 212 -5.15 4.56 -18.54
N THR A 213 -4.31 5.22 -19.32
CA THR A 213 -3.22 6.07 -18.80
C THR A 213 -3.79 7.26 -18.03
N LEU A 214 -4.73 8.00 -18.60
CA LEU A 214 -5.36 9.16 -17.99
C LEU A 214 -6.06 8.80 -16.68
N LEU A 215 -6.80 7.67 -16.62
CA LEU A 215 -7.43 7.21 -15.39
C LEU A 215 -6.41 6.78 -14.34
N SER A 216 -5.31 6.14 -14.74
CA SER A 216 -4.24 5.75 -13.82
C SER A 216 -3.56 6.97 -13.20
N LEU A 217 -3.26 8.01 -13.99
CA LEU A 217 -2.69 9.28 -13.51
C LEU A 217 -3.64 9.96 -12.51
N HIS A 218 -4.94 10.02 -12.84
CA HIS A 218 -5.93 10.60 -11.94
C HIS A 218 -6.01 9.82 -10.62
N ASN A 219 -6.11 8.49 -10.67
CA ASN A 219 -6.24 7.66 -9.48
C ASN A 219 -5.00 7.73 -8.57
N ILE A 220 -3.79 7.78 -9.15
CA ILE A 220 -2.55 7.98 -8.36
C ILE A 220 -2.60 9.35 -7.68
N THR A 221 -2.93 10.41 -8.42
CA THR A 221 -3.03 11.76 -7.85
C THR A 221 -4.07 11.83 -6.75
N HIS A 222 -5.21 11.15 -6.91
CA HIS A 222 -6.25 11.09 -5.88
C HIS A 222 -5.73 10.50 -4.57
N LEU A 223 -5.04 9.35 -4.61
CA LEU A 223 -4.44 8.74 -3.42
C LEU A 223 -3.31 9.59 -2.81
N LEU A 224 -2.47 10.22 -3.63
CA LEU A 224 -1.41 11.12 -3.13
C LEU A 224 -2.00 12.35 -2.44
N ARG A 225 -3.09 12.93 -2.96
CA ARG A 225 -3.81 14.03 -2.29
C ARG A 225 -4.37 13.58 -0.94
N PHE A 226 -4.95 12.39 -0.88
CA PHE A 226 -5.47 11.83 0.36
C PHE A 226 -4.38 11.64 1.42
N THR A 227 -3.23 11.05 1.05
CA THR A 227 -2.10 10.90 1.99
C THR A 227 -1.52 12.23 2.42
N THR A 228 -1.45 13.21 1.51
CA THR A 228 -1.02 14.57 1.83
C THR A 228 -1.98 15.23 2.83
N ALA A 229 -3.29 15.08 2.64
CA ALA A 229 -4.29 15.63 3.56
C ALA A 229 -4.20 14.99 4.95
N MET A 230 -4.04 13.66 5.04
CA MET A 230 -3.80 12.98 6.32
C MET A 230 -2.54 13.49 7.02
N SER A 231 -1.44 13.62 6.28
CA SER A 231 -0.17 14.15 6.82
C SER A 231 -0.31 15.60 7.30
N GLN A 232 -1.10 16.43 6.61
CA GLN A 232 -1.38 17.80 7.05
C GLN A 232 -2.25 17.82 8.31
N ALA A 233 -3.32 17.02 8.35
CA ALA A 233 -4.20 16.92 9.51
C ALA A 233 -3.47 16.45 10.78
N ILE A 234 -2.48 15.54 10.64
CA ILE A 234 -1.60 15.15 11.75
C ILE A 234 -0.80 16.35 12.25
N ARG A 235 -0.18 17.13 11.35
CA ARG A 235 0.60 18.33 11.73
C ARG A 235 -0.25 19.41 12.39
N ASP A 236 -1.49 19.55 11.96
CA ASP A 236 -2.45 20.54 12.46
C ASP A 236 -3.17 20.06 13.74
N GLY A 237 -2.99 18.79 14.12
CA GLY A 237 -3.61 18.20 15.33
C GLY A 237 -5.09 17.86 15.18
N CYS A 238 -5.64 17.85 13.95
CA CYS A 238 -7.05 17.57 13.68
C CYS A 238 -7.33 16.21 13.02
N PHE A 239 -6.31 15.34 12.90
CA PHE A 239 -6.46 14.03 12.25
C PHE A 239 -7.62 13.19 12.83
N SER A 240 -7.82 13.21 14.16
CA SER A 240 -8.90 12.45 14.81
C SER A 240 -10.30 12.97 14.45
N GLU A 241 -10.44 14.25 14.15
CA GLU A 241 -11.70 14.87 13.75
C GLU A 241 -12.01 14.59 12.27
N ASP A 242 -11.00 14.69 11.42
CA ASP A 242 -11.14 14.61 9.96
C ASP A 242 -11.14 13.18 9.44
N PHE A 243 -10.40 12.26 10.07
CA PHE A 243 -10.14 10.93 9.53
C PHE A 243 -10.48 9.75 10.46
N ALA A 244 -10.59 9.93 11.79
CA ALA A 244 -10.82 8.84 12.71
C ALA A 244 -12.23 8.24 12.68
N PRO A 245 -13.33 8.97 12.34
CA PRO A 245 -14.64 8.35 12.22
C PRO A 245 -14.84 7.66 10.87
N TRP A 246 -13.90 6.80 10.46
CA TRP A 246 -14.13 5.87 9.36
C TRP A 246 -14.99 4.69 9.83
N GLU A 247 -16.03 5.00 10.58
CA GLU A 247 -17.13 4.06 10.79
C GLU A 247 -17.93 3.90 9.48
N PRO A 248 -18.49 2.69 9.20
CA PRO A 248 -19.13 2.40 7.90
C PRO A 248 -20.21 3.40 7.46
N ASP A 249 -20.78 4.16 8.37
CA ASP A 249 -21.93 5.03 8.16
C ASP A 249 -21.64 6.52 8.37
N SER A 250 -20.38 6.95 8.48
CA SER A 250 -20.06 8.37 8.71
C SER A 250 -20.18 9.20 7.42
N PRO A 251 -20.88 10.35 7.44
CA PRO A 251 -21.06 11.22 6.28
C PRO A 251 -19.82 12.06 5.90
N ALA A 252 -18.71 11.95 6.60
CA ALA A 252 -17.49 12.75 6.37
C ALA A 252 -16.70 12.39 5.09
N HIS A 253 -17.29 11.57 4.18
CA HIS A 253 -16.55 10.88 3.11
C HIS A 253 -16.46 11.61 1.77
N HIS A 254 -16.82 12.89 1.66
CA HIS A 254 -17.11 13.45 0.33
C HIS A 254 -16.26 14.64 -0.13
N THR A 255 -15.19 14.99 0.56
CA THR A 255 -14.47 16.25 0.24
C THR A 255 -12.95 16.13 0.00
N TRP A 256 -12.45 14.97 -0.37
CA TRP A 256 -11.00 14.78 -0.69
C TRP A 256 -10.67 14.96 -2.16
#